data_d4e352ad716058135c228ff1cdd23a42
#
_entry.id   d4e352ad716058135c228ff1cdd23a42
#
_cell.length_a   1.000
_cell.length_b   1.000
_cell.length_c   1.000
_cell.angle_alpha   90.00
_cell.angle_beta   90.00
_cell.angle_gamma   90.00
#
_symmetry.space_group_name_H-M   'P 1'
#
loop_
_entity.id
_entity.type
_entity.pdbx_description
1 polymer ?
#
loop_
_entity_poly.entity_id
_entity_poly.type
_entity_poly.pdbx_seq_one_letter_code
_entity_poly.pdbx_strand_id
1 'polypeptide(L)'
;MRIVIALGGNALLQRGQPMTAENQRANIRLAAERIASIAPGNEIVIAHGNGPQVGLLALQDLAYEEVDPYPLDMLGAETEAMIGYVIEQELGNLLPFEQPFATILTMIEVDADDPAFAHPTKPIGPVYDKATAERLAAEHDWSIAPDGDKYRRVVASPKPQRIFEIRPIRMLVEQGVIVICAGGGGIPTMYGKDGKLLGVQAVIDKDLAAALLAEQLEADLLVIATDVDGVYTGWGTPQQARLGNVTVDQVVEMNLPAGSMGPKVAAACGFATQTKNEAVIGSLADIDRIVAGTAGTRVRAG
;
A
#
# COMPACT_ATOMS: atom_id res chain seq x y z
N MET A 1 -18.90 6.56 -9.63
CA MET A 1 -17.81 5.62 -9.96
C MET A 1 -17.34 4.93 -8.70
N ARG A 2 -16.93 3.66 -8.81
CA ARG A 2 -16.22 2.96 -7.74
C ARG A 2 -14.72 3.17 -7.89
N ILE A 3 -14.10 3.80 -6.90
CA ILE A 3 -12.70 4.22 -6.94
C ILE A 3 -11.94 3.54 -5.79
N VAL A 4 -10.91 2.78 -6.11
CA VAL A 4 -9.95 2.28 -5.13
C VAL A 4 -8.73 3.19 -5.10
N ILE A 5 -8.37 3.67 -3.90
CA ILE A 5 -7.27 4.60 -3.68
C ILE A 5 -6.20 3.90 -2.84
N ALA A 6 -5.03 3.68 -3.42
CA ALA A 6 -3.86 3.16 -2.71
C ALA A 6 -3.00 4.33 -2.19
N LEU A 7 -3.06 4.62 -0.89
CA LEU A 7 -2.27 5.67 -0.25
C LEU A 7 -0.81 5.23 -0.06
N GLY A 8 0.13 6.00 -0.63
CA GLY A 8 1.56 5.79 -0.48
C GLY A 8 2.05 6.05 0.96
N GLY A 9 3.26 5.55 1.29
CA GLY A 9 3.85 5.78 2.61
C GLY A 9 4.02 7.26 2.95
N ASN A 10 4.29 8.12 1.97
CA ASN A 10 4.43 9.56 2.17
C ASN A 10 3.10 10.27 2.51
N ALA A 11 1.94 9.67 2.19
CA ALA A 11 0.64 10.15 2.67
C ALA A 11 0.44 9.92 4.18
N LEU A 12 1.24 9.04 4.77
CA LEU A 12 1.19 8.70 6.21
C LEU A 12 2.37 9.31 6.97
N LEU A 13 3.55 9.33 6.36
CA LEU A 13 4.78 9.86 6.94
C LEU A 13 5.70 10.35 5.83
N GLN A 14 6.03 11.64 5.81
CA GLN A 14 6.94 12.20 4.82
C GLN A 14 8.39 11.78 5.11
N ARG A 15 9.19 11.67 4.07
CA ARG A 15 10.59 11.26 4.19
C ARG A 15 11.36 12.20 5.13
N GLY A 16 12.01 11.63 6.15
CA GLY A 16 12.77 12.39 7.15
C GLY A 16 11.96 12.95 8.32
N GLN A 17 10.62 12.83 8.32
CA GLN A 17 9.82 13.18 9.48
C GLN A 17 9.97 12.14 10.60
N PRO A 18 10.06 12.57 11.88
CA PRO A 18 9.90 11.66 13.01
C PRO A 18 8.55 10.95 12.99
N MET A 19 8.54 9.66 13.35
CA MET A 19 7.33 8.83 13.35
C MET A 19 6.52 9.05 14.65
N THR A 20 5.99 10.26 14.81
CA THR A 20 5.11 10.62 15.92
C THR A 20 3.66 10.53 15.50
N ALA A 21 2.76 10.32 16.46
CA ALA A 21 1.32 10.31 16.20
C ALA A 21 0.83 11.64 15.60
N GLU A 22 1.43 12.77 15.99
CA GLU A 22 1.11 14.10 15.48
C GLU A 22 1.45 14.22 13.99
N ASN A 23 2.65 13.81 13.58
CA ASN A 23 3.07 13.84 12.18
C ASN A 23 2.19 12.93 11.31
N GLN A 24 1.89 11.73 11.80
CA GLN A 24 0.98 10.81 11.10
C GLN A 24 -0.41 11.41 10.92
N ARG A 25 -1.00 11.97 11.98
CA ARG A 25 -2.32 12.65 11.89
C ARG A 25 -2.29 13.82 10.93
N ALA A 26 -1.27 14.68 10.99
CA ALA A 26 -1.16 15.83 10.10
C ALA A 26 -1.11 15.41 8.63
N ASN A 27 -0.32 14.39 8.29
CA ASN A 27 -0.23 13.87 6.92
C ASN A 27 -1.54 13.21 6.47
N ILE A 28 -2.17 12.39 7.35
CA ILE A 28 -3.45 11.74 7.04
C ILE A 28 -4.56 12.78 6.85
N ARG A 29 -4.57 13.88 7.62
CA ARG A 29 -5.52 14.99 7.43
C ARG A 29 -5.42 15.59 6.04
N LEU A 30 -4.19 15.86 5.55
CA LEU A 30 -4.00 16.36 4.19
C LEU A 30 -4.50 15.36 3.13
N ALA A 31 -4.29 14.07 3.37
CA ALA A 31 -4.83 13.03 2.51
C ALA A 31 -6.37 12.99 2.54
N ALA A 32 -6.95 13.07 3.74
CA ALA A 32 -8.40 13.08 3.95
C ALA A 32 -9.08 14.28 3.29
N GLU A 33 -8.50 15.48 3.37
CA GLU A 33 -9.01 16.68 2.68
C GLU A 33 -9.14 16.45 1.17
N ARG A 34 -8.15 15.79 0.58
CA ARG A 34 -8.15 15.47 -0.86
C ARG A 34 -9.17 14.40 -1.20
N ILE A 35 -9.27 13.34 -0.41
CA ILE A 35 -10.25 12.27 -0.62
C ILE A 35 -11.68 12.78 -0.42
N ALA A 36 -11.91 13.61 0.61
CA ALA A 36 -13.21 14.20 0.87
C ALA A 36 -13.75 15.03 -0.32
N SER A 37 -12.85 15.67 -1.11
CA SER A 37 -13.27 16.45 -2.28
C SER A 37 -13.85 15.62 -3.41
N ILE A 38 -13.52 14.32 -3.48
CA ILE A 38 -14.01 13.41 -4.52
C ILE A 38 -15.04 12.40 -4.00
N ALA A 39 -15.33 12.39 -2.70
CA ALA A 39 -16.27 11.43 -2.11
C ALA A 39 -17.73 11.63 -2.59
N PRO A 40 -18.26 12.87 -2.77
CA PRO A 40 -19.63 13.04 -3.22
C PRO A 40 -19.90 12.38 -4.58
N GLY A 41 -20.88 11.45 -4.61
CA GLY A 41 -21.29 10.76 -5.82
C GLY A 41 -20.37 9.63 -6.28
N ASN A 42 -19.36 9.28 -5.50
CA ASN A 42 -18.47 8.15 -5.76
C ASN A 42 -18.51 7.13 -4.62
N GLU A 43 -18.28 5.87 -4.96
CA GLU A 43 -18.01 4.79 -4.00
C GLU A 43 -16.50 4.75 -3.77
N ILE A 44 -16.06 5.04 -2.54
CA ILE A 44 -14.64 5.17 -2.20
C ILE A 44 -14.17 3.99 -1.35
N VAL A 45 -13.08 3.37 -1.78
CA VAL A 45 -12.36 2.35 -1.02
C VAL A 45 -10.90 2.78 -0.87
N ILE A 46 -10.37 2.72 0.34
CA ILE A 46 -9.04 3.21 0.67
C ILE A 46 -8.18 2.05 1.15
N ALA A 47 -7.09 1.81 0.45
CA ALA A 47 -5.98 0.98 0.93
C ALA A 47 -4.79 1.88 1.28
N HIS A 48 -3.96 1.48 2.24
CA HIS A 48 -2.83 2.29 2.70
C HIS A 48 -1.58 1.44 2.93
N GLY A 49 -0.39 2.06 2.94
CA GLY A 49 0.84 1.41 3.35
C GLY A 49 1.00 1.43 4.88
N ASN A 50 1.96 0.64 5.39
CA ASN A 50 2.29 0.58 6.83
C ASN A 50 3.79 0.35 7.10
N GLY A 51 4.64 0.32 6.08
CA GLY A 51 6.04 -0.12 6.20
C GLY A 51 6.83 0.51 7.35
N PRO A 52 6.81 1.84 7.54
CA PRO A 52 7.45 2.46 8.69
C PRO A 52 6.82 2.03 10.02
N GLN A 53 5.49 1.95 10.09
CA GLN A 53 4.74 1.67 11.31
C GLN A 53 4.94 0.24 11.79
N VAL A 54 4.80 -0.76 10.92
CA VAL A 54 5.02 -2.17 11.27
C VAL A 54 6.46 -2.42 11.73
N GLY A 55 7.42 -1.72 11.12
CA GLY A 55 8.80 -1.82 11.55
C GLY A 55 9.07 -1.16 12.92
N LEU A 56 8.39 -0.06 13.24
CA LEU A 56 8.47 0.54 14.57
C LEU A 56 7.85 -0.38 15.63
N LEU A 57 6.67 -0.93 15.36
CA LEU A 57 6.03 -1.88 16.29
C LEU A 57 6.92 -3.11 16.52
N ALA A 58 7.53 -3.66 15.47
CA ALA A 58 8.47 -4.76 15.61
C ALA A 58 9.68 -4.44 16.52
N LEU A 59 10.17 -3.18 16.51
CA LEU A 59 11.24 -2.75 17.40
C LEU A 59 10.75 -2.53 18.83
N GLN A 60 9.54 -1.98 19.01
CA GLN A 60 8.94 -1.79 20.32
C GLN A 60 8.67 -3.13 21.01
N ASP A 61 8.21 -4.11 20.24
CA ASP A 61 7.94 -5.46 20.70
C ASP A 61 9.22 -6.19 21.12
N LEU A 62 10.29 -6.08 20.33
CA LEU A 62 11.62 -6.58 20.66
C LEU A 62 12.24 -5.94 21.92
N ALA A 63 11.81 -4.75 22.30
CA ALA A 63 12.29 -4.09 23.52
C ALA A 63 11.68 -4.65 24.81
N TYR A 64 10.61 -5.45 24.71
CA TYR A 64 10.02 -6.15 25.84
C TYR A 64 10.50 -7.61 25.86
N GLU A 65 11.58 -7.87 26.58
CA GLU A 65 12.34 -9.13 26.56
C GLU A 65 11.71 -10.29 27.34
N GLU A 66 10.55 -10.08 28.00
CA GLU A 66 9.93 -11.12 28.83
C GLU A 66 9.11 -12.16 28.06
N VAL A 67 8.77 -11.85 26.80
CA VAL A 67 8.01 -12.72 25.90
C VAL A 67 8.59 -12.68 24.49
N ASP A 68 8.33 -13.72 23.71
CA ASP A 68 8.70 -13.73 22.30
C ASP A 68 7.93 -12.63 21.52
N PRO A 69 8.59 -11.90 20.59
CA PRO A 69 7.96 -10.85 19.83
C PRO A 69 6.83 -11.40 18.92
N TYR A 70 5.80 -10.58 18.73
CA TYR A 70 4.67 -10.94 17.88
C TYR A 70 5.09 -11.12 16.42
N PRO A 71 4.48 -12.07 15.70
CA PRO A 71 4.76 -12.28 14.28
C PRO A 71 4.24 -11.11 13.44
N LEU A 72 4.82 -10.94 12.23
CA LEU A 72 4.52 -9.80 11.37
C LEU A 72 3.06 -9.70 10.90
N ASP A 73 2.35 -10.81 10.79
CA ASP A 73 0.92 -10.81 10.49
C ASP A 73 0.10 -10.13 11.58
N MET A 74 0.42 -10.39 12.87
CA MET A 74 -0.23 -9.70 14.00
C MET A 74 0.13 -8.21 14.04
N LEU A 75 1.41 -7.86 13.89
CA LEU A 75 1.85 -6.47 13.80
C LEU A 75 1.26 -5.76 12.56
N GLY A 76 1.05 -6.50 11.48
CA GLY A 76 0.31 -6.07 10.30
C GLY A 76 -1.12 -5.67 10.65
N ALA A 77 -1.84 -6.53 11.37
CA ALA A 77 -3.21 -6.28 11.82
C ALA A 77 -3.30 -5.05 12.76
N GLU A 78 -2.37 -4.90 13.69
CA GLU A 78 -2.30 -3.73 14.58
C GLU A 78 -2.10 -2.43 13.79
N THR A 79 -1.20 -2.42 12.82
CA THR A 79 -0.96 -1.23 11.98
C THR A 79 -2.12 -0.93 11.05
N GLU A 80 -2.80 -1.96 10.54
CA GLU A 80 -4.00 -1.80 9.70
C GLU A 80 -5.11 -1.10 10.50
N ALA A 81 -5.37 -1.58 11.72
CA ALA A 81 -6.35 -0.98 12.62
C ALA A 81 -5.97 0.45 13.04
N MET A 82 -4.73 0.67 13.44
CA MET A 82 -4.24 1.98 13.90
C MET A 82 -4.34 3.05 12.80
N ILE A 83 -3.88 2.74 11.60
CA ILE A 83 -3.88 3.69 10.49
C ILE A 83 -5.31 3.90 9.99
N GLY A 84 -6.10 2.83 9.83
CA GLY A 84 -7.49 2.89 9.43
C GLY A 84 -8.33 3.76 10.36
N TYR A 85 -8.15 3.60 11.68
CA TYR A 85 -8.78 4.47 12.69
C TYR A 85 -8.49 5.96 12.47
N VAL A 86 -7.24 6.31 12.19
CA VAL A 86 -6.88 7.72 11.99
C VAL A 86 -7.45 8.26 10.68
N ILE A 87 -7.44 7.45 9.60
CA ILE A 87 -8.05 7.84 8.32
C ILE A 87 -9.56 8.07 8.50
N GLU A 88 -10.26 7.16 9.17
CA GLU A 88 -11.69 7.28 9.46
C GLU A 88 -12.02 8.52 10.28
N GLN A 89 -11.21 8.78 11.34
CA GLN A 89 -11.38 9.96 12.16
C GLN A 89 -11.19 11.27 11.39
N GLU A 90 -10.15 11.38 10.56
CA GLU A 90 -9.88 12.61 9.81
C GLU A 90 -10.89 12.82 8.67
N LEU A 91 -11.36 11.77 8.01
CA LEU A 91 -12.45 11.85 7.03
C LEU A 91 -13.79 12.23 7.69
N GLY A 92 -14.10 11.66 8.87
CA GLY A 92 -15.30 11.97 9.63
C GLY A 92 -15.34 13.43 10.10
N ASN A 93 -14.19 14.10 10.26
CA ASN A 93 -14.13 15.54 10.55
C ASN A 93 -14.44 16.42 9.33
N LEU A 94 -14.42 15.88 8.12
CA LEU A 94 -14.54 16.62 6.86
C LEU A 94 -15.84 16.34 6.11
N LEU A 95 -16.41 15.16 6.28
CA LEU A 95 -17.61 14.71 5.59
C LEU A 95 -18.84 14.84 6.53
N PRO A 96 -20.07 14.89 5.97
CA PRO A 96 -21.29 14.93 6.76
C PRO A 96 -21.40 13.76 7.75
N PHE A 97 -22.02 13.99 8.90
CA PHE A 97 -22.20 12.95 9.93
C PHE A 97 -22.95 11.71 9.41
N GLU A 98 -23.79 11.89 8.41
CA GLU A 98 -24.55 10.82 7.77
C GLU A 98 -23.68 9.91 6.86
N GLN A 99 -22.45 10.33 6.51
CA GLN A 99 -21.54 9.51 5.73
C GLN A 99 -21.02 8.34 6.58
N PRO A 100 -21.39 7.09 6.26
CA PRO A 100 -20.91 5.94 7.02
C PRO A 100 -19.48 5.57 6.62
N PHE A 101 -18.71 5.07 7.59
CA PHE A 101 -17.35 4.56 7.42
C PHE A 101 -17.23 3.16 8.01
N ALA A 102 -16.28 2.38 7.50
CA ALA A 102 -15.87 1.12 8.09
C ALA A 102 -14.38 0.85 7.84
N THR A 103 -13.65 0.56 8.91
CA THR A 103 -12.30 0.01 8.83
C THR A 103 -12.37 -1.51 8.99
N ILE A 104 -11.90 -2.26 8.00
CA ILE A 104 -11.98 -3.73 7.96
C ILE A 104 -10.56 -4.30 7.97
N LEU A 105 -10.23 -5.09 8.99
CA LEU A 105 -9.05 -5.93 8.99
C LEU A 105 -9.18 -6.94 7.85
N THR A 106 -8.16 -7.01 7.01
CA THR A 106 -8.25 -7.70 5.73
C THR A 106 -7.18 -8.75 5.61
N MET A 107 -7.57 -10.02 5.66
CA MET A 107 -6.66 -11.13 5.37
C MET A 107 -6.52 -11.33 3.87
N ILE A 108 -5.27 -11.50 3.42
CA ILE A 108 -4.97 -11.78 2.00
C ILE A 108 -4.20 -13.07 1.88
N GLU A 109 -4.74 -14.00 1.09
CA GLU A 109 -4.10 -15.27 0.81
C GLU A 109 -2.83 -15.07 -0.01
N VAL A 110 -1.78 -15.77 0.39
CA VAL A 110 -0.51 -15.88 -0.32
C VAL A 110 -0.15 -17.33 -0.56
N ASP A 111 0.66 -17.59 -1.59
CA ASP A 111 1.17 -18.93 -1.88
C ASP A 111 2.29 -19.29 -0.90
N ALA A 112 2.18 -20.45 -0.26
CA ALA A 112 3.22 -20.96 0.62
C ALA A 112 4.56 -21.23 -0.10
N ASP A 113 4.51 -21.51 -1.41
CA ASP A 113 5.66 -21.80 -2.25
C ASP A 113 6.16 -20.56 -3.02
N ASP A 114 5.66 -19.35 -2.70
CA ASP A 114 6.11 -18.11 -3.35
C ASP A 114 7.63 -17.92 -3.13
N PRO A 115 8.42 -17.72 -4.21
CA PRO A 115 9.87 -17.54 -4.13
C PRO A 115 10.30 -16.34 -3.26
N ALA A 116 9.43 -15.40 -2.97
CA ALA A 116 9.70 -14.29 -2.07
C ALA A 116 10.09 -14.73 -0.65
N PHE A 117 9.65 -15.91 -0.20
CA PHE A 117 10.05 -16.45 1.11
C PHE A 117 11.53 -16.83 1.16
N ALA A 118 12.10 -17.32 0.05
CA ALA A 118 13.52 -17.60 -0.07
C ALA A 118 14.36 -16.34 -0.36
N HIS A 119 13.73 -15.28 -0.86
CA HIS A 119 14.41 -14.05 -1.31
C HIS A 119 13.70 -12.80 -0.74
N PRO A 120 13.87 -12.50 0.55
CA PRO A 120 13.27 -11.30 1.16
C PRO A 120 13.76 -10.00 0.50
N THR A 121 12.83 -9.15 0.09
CA THR A 121 13.15 -7.89 -0.61
C THR A 121 12.37 -6.68 -0.11
N LYS A 122 11.32 -6.88 0.69
CA LYS A 122 10.45 -5.78 1.15
C LYS A 122 11.07 -5.05 2.34
N PRO A 123 11.48 -3.77 2.18
CA PRO A 123 12.05 -3.02 3.29
C PRO A 123 10.98 -2.62 4.30
N ILE A 124 11.27 -2.84 5.58
CA ILE A 124 10.43 -2.41 6.71
C ILE A 124 11.27 -1.70 7.78
N GLY A 125 10.62 -0.91 8.63
CA GLY A 125 11.25 -0.23 9.74
C GLY A 125 12.18 0.92 9.34
N PRO A 126 13.03 1.37 10.28
CA PRO A 126 13.96 2.46 10.06
C PRO A 126 15.16 2.05 9.21
N VAL A 127 15.91 3.05 8.78
CA VAL A 127 17.21 2.88 8.10
C VAL A 127 18.34 2.93 9.11
N TYR A 128 19.38 2.13 8.90
CA TYR A 128 20.55 2.01 9.77
C TYR A 128 21.85 2.28 8.98
N ASP A 129 22.91 2.69 9.68
CA ASP A 129 24.25 2.53 9.14
C ASP A 129 24.60 1.03 9.02
N LYS A 130 25.61 0.73 8.22
CA LYS A 130 25.97 -0.66 7.90
C LYS A 130 26.30 -1.48 9.16
N ALA A 131 27.10 -0.94 10.06
CA ALA A 131 27.55 -1.67 11.26
C ALA A 131 26.39 -1.99 12.20
N THR A 132 25.46 -1.05 12.38
CA THR A 132 24.23 -1.25 13.17
C THR A 132 23.33 -2.29 12.52
N ALA A 133 23.13 -2.23 11.20
CA ALA A 133 22.31 -3.19 10.47
C ALA A 133 22.86 -4.62 10.56
N GLU A 134 24.17 -4.80 10.37
CA GLU A 134 24.83 -6.12 10.46
C GLU A 134 24.75 -6.69 11.90
N ARG A 135 24.89 -5.86 12.92
CA ARG A 135 24.74 -6.28 14.32
C ARG A 135 23.31 -6.76 14.59
N LEU A 136 22.31 -5.95 14.24
CA LEU A 136 20.89 -6.31 14.43
C LEU A 136 20.50 -7.55 13.62
N ALA A 137 21.03 -7.70 12.40
CA ALA A 137 20.80 -8.87 11.59
C ALA A 137 21.32 -10.14 12.28
N ALA A 138 22.51 -10.08 12.89
CA ALA A 138 23.09 -11.21 13.62
C ALA A 138 22.36 -11.50 14.94
N GLU A 139 21.88 -10.47 15.66
CA GLU A 139 21.15 -10.61 16.93
C GLU A 139 19.75 -11.21 16.75
N HIS A 140 19.07 -10.89 15.64
CA HIS A 140 17.64 -11.20 15.44
C HIS A 140 17.36 -12.09 14.23
N ASP A 141 18.37 -12.62 13.59
CA ASP A 141 18.26 -13.42 12.34
C ASP A 141 17.50 -12.68 11.22
N TRP A 142 17.83 -11.40 11.03
CA TRP A 142 17.18 -10.59 10.01
C TRP A 142 17.92 -10.63 8.67
N SER A 143 17.16 -10.63 7.61
CA SER A 143 17.66 -10.24 6.29
C SER A 143 17.75 -8.73 6.20
N ILE A 144 18.85 -8.19 5.63
CA ILE A 144 19.05 -6.76 5.41
C ILE A 144 19.43 -6.48 3.97
N ALA A 145 19.06 -5.31 3.45
CA ALA A 145 19.44 -4.87 2.11
C ALA A 145 19.83 -3.37 2.12
N PRO A 146 20.63 -2.91 1.12
CA PRO A 146 20.91 -1.49 0.92
C PRO A 146 19.63 -0.68 0.65
N ASP A 147 19.55 0.52 1.22
CA ASP A 147 18.51 1.52 0.98
C ASP A 147 19.19 2.90 0.84
N GLY A 148 19.57 3.24 -0.38
CA GLY A 148 20.44 4.38 -0.68
C GLY A 148 21.87 4.16 -0.15
N ASP A 149 22.34 5.08 0.68
CA ASP A 149 23.63 5.00 1.39
C ASP A 149 23.55 4.25 2.73
N LYS A 150 22.38 3.74 3.07
CA LYS A 150 22.06 3.05 4.33
C LYS A 150 21.60 1.62 4.11
N TYR A 151 21.15 0.97 5.19
CA TYR A 151 20.64 -0.41 5.18
C TYR A 151 19.31 -0.47 5.91
N ARG A 152 18.49 -1.43 5.54
CA ARG A 152 17.19 -1.67 6.15
C ARG A 152 16.92 -3.17 6.28
N ARG A 153 16.15 -3.56 7.30
CA ARG A 153 15.56 -4.89 7.38
C ARG A 153 14.68 -5.14 6.17
N VAL A 154 14.81 -6.32 5.56
CA VAL A 154 13.92 -6.78 4.49
C VAL A 154 13.22 -8.06 4.90
N VAL A 155 11.98 -8.21 4.46
CA VAL A 155 11.13 -9.38 4.72
C VAL A 155 10.56 -9.92 3.41
N ALA A 156 10.01 -11.14 3.44
CA ALA A 156 9.31 -11.72 2.30
C ALA A 156 8.15 -10.82 1.87
N SER A 157 7.93 -10.72 0.56
CA SER A 157 6.81 -9.98 -0.02
C SER A 157 6.13 -10.82 -1.10
N PRO A 158 5.35 -11.85 -0.69
CA PRO A 158 4.68 -12.74 -1.62
C PRO A 158 3.56 -12.00 -2.37
N LYS A 159 3.16 -12.54 -3.52
CA LYS A 159 2.07 -11.99 -4.32
C LYS A 159 0.72 -12.26 -3.66
N PRO A 160 -0.17 -11.25 -3.59
CA PRO A 160 -1.53 -11.45 -3.11
C PRO A 160 -2.35 -12.27 -4.11
N GLN A 161 -3.15 -13.24 -3.62
CA GLN A 161 -3.95 -14.12 -4.46
C GLN A 161 -5.46 -13.92 -4.29
N ARG A 162 -5.93 -13.76 -3.05
CA ARG A 162 -7.35 -13.63 -2.74
C ARG A 162 -7.56 -12.82 -1.47
N ILE A 163 -8.58 -11.97 -1.47
CA ILE A 163 -9.03 -11.22 -0.31
C ILE A 163 -10.16 -12.00 0.36
N PHE A 164 -10.00 -12.34 1.65
CA PHE A 164 -11.02 -13.12 2.37
C PHE A 164 -12.28 -12.29 2.63
N GLU A 165 -12.13 -11.03 2.99
CA GLU A 165 -13.22 -10.12 3.34
C GLU A 165 -13.87 -9.41 2.15
N ILE A 166 -13.59 -9.85 0.91
CA ILE A 166 -14.11 -9.17 -0.30
C ILE A 166 -15.65 -9.05 -0.32
N ARG A 167 -16.38 -10.05 0.21
CA ARG A 167 -17.83 -10.03 0.24
C ARG A 167 -18.39 -8.95 1.18
N PRO A 168 -18.01 -8.89 2.49
CA PRO A 168 -18.46 -7.81 3.36
C PRO A 168 -17.97 -6.43 2.89
N ILE A 169 -16.77 -6.29 2.32
CA ILE A 169 -16.29 -5.03 1.74
C ILE A 169 -17.22 -4.58 0.63
N ARG A 170 -17.54 -5.45 -0.33
CA ARG A 170 -18.45 -5.14 -1.44
C ARG A 170 -19.84 -4.72 -0.93
N MET A 171 -20.41 -5.46 0.02
CA MET A 171 -21.73 -5.15 0.59
C MET A 171 -21.77 -3.75 1.22
N LEU A 172 -20.72 -3.35 1.91
CA LEU A 172 -20.62 -2.02 2.53
C LEU A 172 -20.48 -0.92 1.48
N VAL A 173 -19.62 -1.11 0.49
CA VAL A 173 -19.40 -0.15 -0.62
C VAL A 173 -20.71 0.08 -1.38
N GLU A 174 -21.48 -0.96 -1.69
CA GLU A 174 -22.80 -0.87 -2.36
C GLU A 174 -23.86 -0.14 -1.52
N GLN A 175 -23.65 -0.01 -0.20
CA GLN A 175 -24.50 0.77 0.70
C GLN A 175 -23.97 2.20 0.91
N GLY A 176 -22.99 2.65 0.15
CA GLY A 176 -22.41 3.99 0.23
C GLY A 176 -21.46 4.20 1.42
N VAL A 177 -20.98 3.12 2.04
CA VAL A 177 -19.98 3.19 3.10
C VAL A 177 -18.60 3.45 2.47
N ILE A 178 -17.86 4.42 2.98
CA ILE A 178 -16.43 4.56 2.66
C ILE A 178 -15.68 3.49 3.45
N VAL A 179 -15.03 2.57 2.73
CA VAL A 179 -14.36 1.43 3.35
C VAL A 179 -12.84 1.63 3.33
N ILE A 180 -12.21 1.51 4.50
CA ILE A 180 -10.76 1.46 4.68
C ILE A 180 -10.38 -0.01 4.89
N CYS A 181 -9.56 -0.59 4.01
CA CYS A 181 -9.23 -2.02 4.07
C CYS A 181 -7.90 -2.32 3.35
N ALA A 182 -7.43 -3.56 3.45
CA ALA A 182 -6.15 -4.02 2.88
C ALA A 182 -4.96 -3.12 3.27
N GLY A 183 -4.98 -2.59 4.48
CA GLY A 183 -3.91 -1.76 5.02
C GLY A 183 -2.59 -2.51 5.11
N GLY A 184 -1.48 -1.83 4.77
CA GLY A 184 -0.17 -2.47 4.73
C GLY A 184 0.03 -3.49 3.60
N GLY A 185 -0.98 -3.69 2.77
CA GLY A 185 -1.06 -4.76 1.78
C GLY A 185 -1.90 -5.95 2.26
N GLY A 186 -2.64 -5.78 3.36
CA GLY A 186 -3.42 -6.82 4.03
C GLY A 186 -2.58 -7.71 4.94
N ILE A 187 -3.26 -8.50 5.77
CA ILE A 187 -2.66 -9.48 6.68
C ILE A 187 -2.32 -10.75 5.87
N PRO A 188 -1.04 -11.08 5.68
CA PRO A 188 -0.67 -12.24 4.87
C PRO A 188 -1.06 -13.53 5.58
N THR A 189 -1.84 -14.36 4.90
CA THR A 189 -2.35 -15.63 5.40
C THR A 189 -2.25 -16.73 4.34
N MET A 190 -2.09 -17.97 4.77
CA MET A 190 -2.07 -19.14 3.89
C MET A 190 -2.79 -20.33 4.51
N TYR A 191 -3.17 -21.29 3.71
CA TYR A 191 -3.64 -22.57 4.22
C TYR A 191 -2.45 -23.50 4.51
N GLY A 192 -2.38 -23.99 5.73
CA GLY A 192 -1.44 -25.03 6.11
C GLY A 192 -1.80 -26.40 5.48
N LYS A 193 -0.88 -27.37 5.61
CA LYS A 193 -1.08 -28.73 5.09
C LYS A 193 -2.28 -29.47 5.71
N ASP A 194 -2.72 -29.03 6.88
CA ASP A 194 -3.92 -29.55 7.58
C ASP A 194 -5.20 -28.79 7.20
N GLY A 195 -5.13 -27.88 6.23
CA GLY A 195 -6.27 -27.07 5.75
C GLY A 195 -6.66 -25.92 6.69
N LYS A 196 -5.89 -25.63 7.73
CA LYS A 196 -6.12 -24.48 8.61
C LYS A 196 -5.49 -23.22 8.08
N LEU A 197 -6.15 -22.10 8.32
CA LEU A 197 -5.64 -20.78 7.99
C LEU A 197 -4.57 -20.37 9.01
N LEU A 198 -3.43 -19.90 8.51
CA LEU A 198 -2.26 -19.51 9.29
C LEU A 198 -1.79 -18.12 8.86
N GLY A 199 -1.39 -17.27 9.82
CA GLY A 199 -0.66 -16.05 9.55
C GLY A 199 0.76 -16.33 9.05
N VAL A 200 1.34 -15.40 8.32
CA VAL A 200 2.64 -15.58 7.65
C VAL A 200 3.58 -14.44 7.97
N GLN A 201 4.86 -14.77 8.23
CA GLN A 201 5.95 -13.80 8.46
C GLN A 201 6.35 -13.09 7.14
N ALA A 202 5.48 -12.18 6.66
CA ALA A 202 5.65 -11.48 5.40
C ALA A 202 4.98 -10.10 5.43
N VAL A 203 5.25 -9.27 4.44
CA VAL A 203 4.53 -8.00 4.20
C VAL A 203 4.22 -7.91 2.71
N ILE A 204 2.95 -8.01 2.35
CA ILE A 204 2.49 -7.92 0.97
C ILE A 204 2.71 -6.51 0.43
N ASP A 205 3.01 -6.38 -0.87
CA ASP A 205 3.08 -5.06 -1.49
C ASP A 205 1.69 -4.42 -1.59
N LYS A 206 1.51 -3.22 -1.02
CA LYS A 206 0.22 -2.55 -0.96
C LYS A 206 -0.36 -2.19 -2.33
N ASP A 207 0.50 -1.88 -3.32
CA ASP A 207 0.03 -1.50 -4.64
C ASP A 207 -0.53 -2.72 -5.39
N LEU A 208 0.10 -3.90 -5.21
CA LEU A 208 -0.42 -5.17 -5.72
C LEU A 208 -1.70 -5.59 -4.99
N ALA A 209 -1.76 -5.42 -3.66
CA ALA A 209 -2.98 -5.71 -2.89
C ALA A 209 -4.14 -4.78 -3.29
N ALA A 210 -3.86 -3.48 -3.49
CA ALA A 210 -4.86 -2.52 -3.96
C ALA A 210 -5.35 -2.83 -5.38
N ALA A 211 -4.48 -3.31 -6.27
CA ALA A 211 -4.87 -3.75 -7.61
C ALA A 211 -5.80 -4.97 -7.55
N LEU A 212 -5.46 -5.97 -6.72
CA LEU A 212 -6.33 -7.14 -6.49
C LEU A 212 -7.67 -6.73 -5.86
N LEU A 213 -7.66 -5.81 -4.90
CA LEU A 213 -8.88 -5.26 -4.29
C LEU A 213 -9.76 -4.57 -5.34
N ALA A 214 -9.16 -3.72 -6.19
CA ALA A 214 -9.85 -3.01 -7.25
C ALA A 214 -10.44 -3.98 -8.30
N GLU A 215 -9.69 -5.01 -8.68
CA GLU A 215 -10.16 -6.07 -9.56
C GLU A 215 -11.35 -6.81 -8.96
N GLN A 216 -11.23 -7.30 -7.72
CA GLN A 216 -12.28 -8.08 -7.06
C GLN A 216 -13.52 -7.25 -6.70
N LEU A 217 -13.40 -5.94 -6.56
CA LEU A 217 -14.52 -5.01 -6.38
C LEU A 217 -15.12 -4.51 -7.70
N GLU A 218 -14.53 -4.87 -8.84
CA GLU A 218 -14.95 -4.36 -10.16
C GLU A 218 -14.91 -2.82 -10.20
N ALA A 219 -13.81 -2.24 -9.68
CA ALA A 219 -13.64 -0.79 -9.59
C ALA A 219 -13.52 -0.16 -11.00
N ASP A 220 -14.14 1.01 -11.16
CA ASP A 220 -14.04 1.80 -12.40
C ASP A 220 -12.66 2.45 -12.55
N LEU A 221 -12.01 2.74 -11.42
CA LEU A 221 -10.72 3.44 -11.37
C LEU A 221 -9.85 2.94 -10.19
N LEU A 222 -8.60 2.61 -10.49
CA LEU A 222 -7.55 2.43 -9.48
C LEU A 222 -6.64 3.67 -9.44
N VAL A 223 -6.56 4.34 -8.30
CA VAL A 223 -5.63 5.46 -8.08
C VAL A 223 -4.49 5.01 -7.18
N ILE A 224 -3.27 4.99 -7.71
CA ILE A 224 -2.05 4.73 -6.94
C ILE A 224 -1.42 6.07 -6.59
N ALA A 225 -1.75 6.57 -5.40
CA ALA A 225 -1.28 7.87 -4.92
C ALA A 225 0.18 7.79 -4.45
N THR A 226 0.98 8.73 -4.90
CA THR A 226 2.41 8.83 -4.62
C THR A 226 2.83 10.30 -4.42
N ASP A 227 4.12 10.55 -4.21
CA ASP A 227 4.72 11.87 -4.00
C ASP A 227 5.10 12.59 -5.30
N VAL A 228 4.98 11.92 -6.43
CA VAL A 228 5.23 12.50 -7.75
C VAL A 228 3.94 12.58 -8.57
N ASP A 229 3.89 13.50 -9.51
CA ASP A 229 2.71 13.77 -10.33
C ASP A 229 2.48 12.75 -11.48
N GLY A 230 3.33 11.72 -11.57
CA GLY A 230 3.20 10.64 -12.56
C GLY A 230 4.45 9.79 -12.69
N VAL A 231 4.45 8.92 -13.68
CA VAL A 231 5.60 8.08 -14.05
C VAL A 231 6.48 8.83 -15.03
N TYR A 232 7.79 8.69 -14.89
CA TYR A 232 8.78 9.36 -15.73
C TYR A 232 9.69 8.36 -16.43
N THR A 233 10.05 8.67 -17.67
CA THR A 233 11.23 8.10 -18.34
C THR A 233 12.45 8.96 -18.04
N GLY A 234 13.65 8.38 -18.03
CA GLY A 234 14.90 9.12 -17.83
C GLY A 234 14.98 9.88 -16.50
N TRP A 235 14.41 9.36 -15.43
CA TRP A 235 14.39 10.02 -14.11
C TRP A 235 15.78 10.48 -13.66
N GLY A 236 15.89 11.75 -13.27
CA GLY A 236 17.14 12.35 -12.82
C GLY A 236 18.14 12.70 -13.94
N THR A 237 17.75 12.57 -15.21
CA THR A 237 18.56 12.94 -16.36
C THR A 237 17.98 14.15 -17.11
N PRO A 238 18.76 14.82 -17.98
CA PRO A 238 18.22 15.90 -18.84
C PRO A 238 17.11 15.45 -19.80
N GLN A 239 16.96 14.14 -20.02
CA GLN A 239 15.92 13.54 -20.86
C GLN A 239 14.67 13.11 -20.07
N GLN A 240 14.58 13.52 -18.82
CA GLN A 240 13.43 13.23 -17.97
C GLN A 240 12.13 13.75 -18.63
N ALA A 241 11.17 12.85 -18.82
CA ALA A 241 9.87 13.19 -19.37
C ALA A 241 8.75 12.43 -18.65
N ARG A 242 7.69 13.15 -18.26
CA ARG A 242 6.51 12.55 -17.62
C ARG A 242 5.68 11.82 -18.67
N LEU A 243 5.24 10.61 -18.35
CA LEU A 243 4.28 9.86 -19.13
C LEU A 243 2.86 10.39 -18.86
N GLY A 244 2.09 10.56 -19.91
CA GLY A 244 0.67 10.90 -19.84
C GLY A 244 -0.23 9.66 -19.88
N ASN A 245 -0.99 9.50 -20.97
CA ASN A 245 -1.76 8.29 -21.24
C ASN A 245 -0.88 7.28 -21.96
N VAL A 246 -0.79 6.06 -21.41
CA VAL A 246 0.02 4.97 -21.96
C VAL A 246 -0.77 3.66 -21.94
N THR A 247 -0.46 2.78 -22.89
CA THR A 247 -0.98 1.41 -22.86
C THR A 247 -0.03 0.51 -22.08
N VAL A 248 -0.55 -0.65 -21.64
CA VAL A 248 0.26 -1.68 -20.98
C VAL A 248 1.45 -2.09 -21.86
N ASP A 249 1.22 -2.30 -23.14
CA ASP A 249 2.28 -2.69 -24.09
C ASP A 249 3.39 -1.63 -24.17
N GLN A 250 3.03 -0.35 -24.27
CA GLN A 250 3.99 0.75 -24.25
C GLN A 250 4.82 0.79 -22.97
N VAL A 251 4.19 0.56 -21.81
CA VAL A 251 4.91 0.53 -20.53
C VAL A 251 5.89 -0.64 -20.46
N VAL A 252 5.50 -1.82 -20.93
CA VAL A 252 6.36 -3.01 -21.00
C VAL A 252 7.57 -2.77 -21.93
N GLU A 253 7.35 -2.20 -23.13
CA GLU A 253 8.42 -1.86 -24.08
C GLU A 253 9.43 -0.85 -23.51
N MET A 254 8.98 0.09 -22.68
CA MET A 254 9.85 1.10 -22.05
C MET A 254 10.85 0.52 -21.06
N ASN A 255 10.64 -0.70 -20.57
CA ASN A 255 11.51 -1.38 -19.61
C ASN A 255 11.96 -0.46 -18.45
N LEU A 256 11.01 0.15 -17.78
CA LEU A 256 11.26 1.13 -16.72
C LEU A 256 12.08 0.51 -15.58
N PRO A 257 13.02 1.27 -14.96
CA PRO A 257 13.79 0.77 -13.84
C PRO A 257 12.90 0.27 -12.68
N ALA A 258 13.27 -0.88 -12.11
CA ALA A 258 12.45 -1.54 -11.07
C ALA A 258 12.23 -0.71 -9.81
N GLY A 259 13.08 0.12 -9.36
CA GLY A 259 13.02 0.99 -8.18
C GLY A 259 11.67 1.04 -7.42
N SER A 260 11.40 2.10 -6.70
CA SER A 260 10.15 2.28 -5.94
C SER A 260 8.90 2.45 -6.83
N MET A 261 9.09 2.80 -8.11
CA MET A 261 8.02 2.94 -9.10
C MET A 261 7.61 1.60 -9.72
N GLY A 262 8.51 0.61 -9.78
CA GLY A 262 8.25 -0.69 -10.40
C GLY A 262 6.98 -1.39 -9.91
N PRO A 263 6.79 -1.60 -8.59
CA PRO A 263 5.57 -2.22 -8.05
C PRO A 263 4.29 -1.46 -8.42
N LYS A 264 4.32 -0.11 -8.44
CA LYS A 264 3.17 0.73 -8.81
C LYS A 264 2.77 0.53 -10.26
N VAL A 265 3.77 0.53 -11.14
CA VAL A 265 3.58 0.31 -12.58
C VAL A 265 3.06 -1.11 -12.83
N ALA A 266 3.64 -2.12 -12.15
CA ALA A 266 3.17 -3.50 -12.27
C ALA A 266 1.71 -3.67 -11.80
N ALA A 267 1.34 -3.04 -10.68
CA ALA A 267 -0.03 -3.03 -10.16
C ALA A 267 -1.01 -2.36 -11.14
N ALA A 268 -0.64 -1.19 -11.67
CA ALA A 268 -1.45 -0.46 -12.64
C ALA A 268 -1.66 -1.26 -13.94
N CYS A 269 -0.59 -1.85 -14.47
CA CYS A 269 -0.66 -2.71 -15.66
C CYS A 269 -1.50 -3.97 -15.41
N GLY A 270 -1.32 -4.62 -14.26
CA GLY A 270 -2.11 -5.81 -13.87
C GLY A 270 -3.60 -5.50 -13.84
N PHE A 271 -4.01 -4.46 -13.11
CA PHE A 271 -5.39 -4.01 -13.03
C PHE A 271 -5.97 -3.69 -14.42
N ALA A 272 -5.27 -2.86 -15.22
CA ALA A 272 -5.74 -2.47 -16.54
C ALA A 272 -5.89 -3.69 -17.49
N THR A 273 -4.98 -4.66 -17.39
CA THR A 273 -5.05 -5.88 -18.21
C THR A 273 -6.25 -6.74 -17.86
N GLN A 274 -6.50 -6.95 -16.56
CA GLN A 274 -7.55 -7.85 -16.07
C GLN A 274 -8.95 -7.25 -16.22
N THR A 275 -9.12 -5.97 -15.89
CA THR A 275 -10.44 -5.34 -15.83
C THR A 275 -10.82 -4.57 -17.09
N LYS A 276 -9.86 -4.20 -17.94
CA LYS A 276 -9.99 -3.22 -19.04
C LYS A 276 -10.31 -1.80 -18.59
N ASN A 277 -10.35 -1.56 -17.27
CA ASN A 277 -10.51 -0.24 -16.67
C ASN A 277 -9.15 0.46 -16.51
N GLU A 278 -9.17 1.72 -16.13
CA GLU A 278 -7.97 2.55 -16.07
C GLU A 278 -7.34 2.54 -14.66
N ALA A 279 -6.02 2.48 -14.61
CA ALA A 279 -5.26 2.79 -13.41
C ALA A 279 -4.49 4.10 -13.60
N VAL A 280 -4.39 4.91 -12.54
CA VAL A 280 -3.66 6.17 -12.58
C VAL A 280 -2.64 6.23 -11.45
N ILE A 281 -1.39 6.54 -11.81
CA ILE A 281 -0.30 6.80 -10.87
C ILE A 281 -0.07 8.31 -10.84
N GLY A 282 -0.18 8.93 -9.67
CA GLY A 282 0.00 10.38 -9.57
C GLY A 282 0.00 10.91 -8.15
N SER A 283 0.12 12.23 -8.03
CA SER A 283 0.14 12.90 -6.73
C SER A 283 -1.24 12.89 -6.09
N LEU A 284 -1.30 12.54 -4.80
CA LEU A 284 -2.52 12.67 -4.00
C LEU A 284 -3.04 14.11 -3.99
N ALA A 285 -2.16 15.10 -4.10
CA ALA A 285 -2.55 16.51 -4.15
C ALA A 285 -3.41 16.86 -5.39
N ASP A 286 -3.32 16.03 -6.44
CA ASP A 286 -4.03 16.20 -7.71
C ASP A 286 -5.20 15.20 -7.87
N ILE A 287 -5.70 14.59 -6.78
CA ILE A 287 -6.67 13.48 -6.89
C ILE A 287 -7.97 13.88 -7.60
N ASP A 288 -8.44 15.09 -7.41
CA ASP A 288 -9.60 15.66 -8.11
C ASP A 288 -9.37 15.73 -9.62
N ARG A 289 -8.18 16.16 -10.03
CA ARG A 289 -7.75 16.22 -11.43
C ARG A 289 -7.50 14.83 -12.02
N ILE A 290 -7.01 13.89 -11.19
CA ILE A 290 -6.85 12.48 -11.57
C ILE A 290 -8.21 11.86 -11.88
N VAL A 291 -9.20 12.06 -11.01
CA VAL A 291 -10.57 11.57 -11.19
C VAL A 291 -11.24 12.25 -12.39
N ALA A 292 -10.97 13.55 -12.61
CA ALA A 292 -11.44 14.29 -13.80
C ALA A 292 -10.69 13.94 -15.11
N GLY A 293 -9.66 13.08 -15.05
CA GLY A 293 -8.92 12.64 -16.24
C GLY A 293 -7.83 13.60 -16.75
N THR A 294 -7.44 14.61 -15.96
CA THR A 294 -6.53 15.70 -16.39
C THR A 294 -5.15 15.65 -15.72
N ALA A 295 -4.89 14.74 -14.81
CA ALA A 295 -3.60 14.57 -14.13
C ALA A 295 -3.19 13.10 -13.97
N GLY A 296 -1.93 12.88 -13.59
CA GLY A 296 -1.34 11.57 -13.42
C GLY A 296 -0.82 10.91 -14.70
N THR A 297 -0.20 9.75 -14.55
CA THR A 297 0.07 8.81 -15.63
C THR A 297 -1.04 7.77 -15.65
N ARG A 298 -1.79 7.73 -16.74
CA ARG A 298 -2.95 6.87 -16.93
C ARG A 298 -2.57 5.64 -17.73
N VAL A 299 -2.73 4.47 -17.14
CA VAL A 299 -2.44 3.17 -17.76
C VAL A 299 -3.74 2.51 -18.21
N ARG A 300 -3.80 2.07 -19.48
CA ARG A 300 -4.95 1.41 -20.10
C ARG A 300 -4.54 0.05 -20.68
N ALA A 301 -5.50 -0.86 -20.81
CA ALA A 301 -5.32 -2.00 -21.70
C ALA A 301 -5.02 -1.50 -23.13
N GLY A 302 -4.25 -2.23 -23.89
CA GLY A 302 -3.97 -1.95 -25.30
C GLY A 302 -5.21 -2.12 -26.19
#